data_5b17a8ed333288d9ad32642585d94559
#
_entry.id   5b17a8ed333288d9ad32642585d94559
#
_cell.length_a   1.000
_cell.length_b   1.000
_cell.length_c   1.000
_cell.angle_alpha   90.00
_cell.angle_beta   90.00
_cell.angle_gamma   90.00
#
_symmetry.space_group_name_H-M   'P 1'
#
loop_
_entity.id
_entity.type
_entity.pdbx_description
1 polymer ?
#
loop_
_entity_poly.entity_id
_entity_poly.type
_entity_poly.pdbx_seq_one_letter_code
_entity_poly.pdbx_strand_id
1 'polypeptide(L)'
;MELKCFQLVQTDMTAQRRVYEGYKTGSGVYLEYYISKNEWDDTVSEYAECRDTVRKIDGDEKLFQKLCELFDNYKIEKWADFHGYDSHVLDGNGMCFKAVTADGTEVNADGTNSFPKGFSAFTQELRKLITTEKINSVIFTDGTYEVTLPESWVGTVSADFSGGCVSFYVDKTDGSELTFFIIDNDTYGYSSNTYKGRTEVGRLISDKDVRFITARDNYSIASYAKSVSAEAAAIWKNYENDKLVVIESFRGVNGYEFYPEDGTVLHYAKARETADKARSLWLSLNFAGEYSCGAKPVRLKRKNYVPMFPPYEHINTIESVRKKFSEVFSEEFTDKTLNRAIADKELIEYKGDVYVACKKRKGEASYSSCADCVRDESNGSFTVVISVKMLPSGNKLRVDLPTEKNAAGEFVFSDYPYWEESE
;
A
#
# COMPACT_ATOMS: atom_id res chain seq x y z
N MET A 1 -30.90 12.32 -19.72
CA MET A 1 -30.18 13.62 -19.52
C MET A 1 -28.95 13.63 -20.42
N GLU A 2 -28.82 14.57 -21.34
CA GLU A 2 -27.62 14.66 -22.16
C GLU A 2 -26.55 15.42 -21.38
N LEU A 3 -25.50 14.72 -21.00
CA LEU A 3 -24.41 15.25 -20.16
C LEU A 3 -23.41 16.03 -21.01
N LYS A 4 -22.94 17.19 -20.50
CA LYS A 4 -21.81 17.93 -21.08
C LYS A 4 -20.52 17.63 -20.34
N CYS A 5 -20.55 17.71 -19.01
CA CYS A 5 -19.42 17.35 -18.18
C CYS A 5 -19.88 17.02 -16.75
N PHE A 6 -19.05 16.31 -16.01
CA PHE A 6 -19.27 16.07 -14.59
C PHE A 6 -17.94 15.94 -13.84
N GLN A 7 -18.02 16.14 -12.53
CA GLN A 7 -16.96 15.82 -11.57
C GLN A 7 -17.60 15.30 -10.28
N LEU A 8 -17.11 14.17 -9.80
CA LEU A 8 -17.41 13.63 -8.48
C LEU A 8 -16.12 13.51 -7.68
N VAL A 9 -16.06 14.21 -6.57
CA VAL A 9 -14.97 14.10 -5.58
C VAL A 9 -15.50 13.34 -4.38
N GLN A 10 -14.84 12.27 -4.00
CA GLN A 10 -15.09 11.54 -2.76
C GLN A 10 -13.87 11.69 -1.84
N THR A 11 -14.11 12.07 -0.60
CA THR A 11 -13.05 12.21 0.42
C THR A 11 -13.30 11.18 1.51
N ASP A 12 -12.28 10.47 1.91
CA ASP A 12 -12.32 9.56 3.04
C ASP A 12 -11.67 10.17 4.31
N MET A 13 -11.68 9.43 5.41
CA MET A 13 -11.13 9.85 6.70
C MET A 13 -9.62 10.16 6.65
N THR A 14 -8.90 9.70 5.63
CA THR A 14 -7.47 9.96 5.45
C THR A 14 -7.21 11.24 4.66
N ALA A 15 -8.24 12.02 4.36
CA ALA A 15 -8.21 13.19 3.48
C ALA A 15 -7.77 12.90 2.03
N GLN A 16 -7.68 11.63 1.65
CA GLN A 16 -7.45 11.24 0.27
C GLN A 16 -8.72 11.49 -0.53
N ARG A 17 -8.57 12.12 -1.69
CA ARG A 17 -9.67 12.42 -2.59
C ARG A 17 -9.63 11.49 -3.79
N ARG A 18 -10.72 10.79 -4.05
CA ARG A 18 -10.95 10.04 -5.29
C ARG A 18 -11.79 10.89 -6.20
N VAL A 19 -11.26 11.22 -7.38
CA VAL A 19 -11.92 12.12 -8.32
C VAL A 19 -12.29 11.36 -9.59
N TYR A 20 -13.54 11.42 -9.96
CA TYR A 20 -14.07 10.93 -11.22
C TYR A 20 -14.57 12.12 -12.01
N GLU A 21 -14.03 12.33 -13.19
CA GLU A 21 -14.47 13.42 -14.04
C GLU A 21 -14.58 12.99 -15.49
N GLY A 22 -15.39 13.72 -16.24
CA GLY A 22 -15.57 13.47 -17.64
C GLY A 22 -16.27 14.58 -18.37
N TYR A 23 -16.05 14.62 -19.66
CA TYR A 23 -16.70 15.58 -20.54
C TYR A 23 -16.96 14.96 -21.92
N LYS A 24 -18.07 15.42 -22.55
CA LYS A 24 -18.43 15.02 -23.91
C LYS A 24 -17.37 15.53 -24.88
N THR A 25 -16.95 14.67 -25.79
CA THR A 25 -16.05 15.00 -26.91
C THR A 25 -16.84 14.97 -28.23
N GLY A 26 -16.21 15.35 -29.32
CA GLY A 26 -16.83 15.26 -30.65
C GLY A 26 -17.14 13.84 -31.12
N SER A 27 -16.49 12.82 -30.53
CA SER A 27 -16.60 11.41 -30.92
C SER A 27 -17.11 10.48 -29.79
N GLY A 28 -17.41 11.04 -28.61
CA GLY A 28 -17.85 10.26 -27.47
C GLY A 28 -17.60 10.97 -26.15
N VAL A 29 -16.83 10.40 -25.24
CA VAL A 29 -16.57 10.92 -23.90
C VAL A 29 -15.12 10.73 -23.50
N TYR A 30 -14.51 11.75 -22.89
CA TYR A 30 -13.29 11.61 -22.11
C TYR A 30 -13.66 11.38 -20.64
N LEU A 31 -13.07 10.36 -20.04
CA LEU A 31 -13.22 10.05 -18.61
C LEU A 31 -11.85 9.96 -17.96
N GLU A 32 -11.74 10.51 -16.76
CA GLU A 32 -10.53 10.39 -15.94
C GLU A 32 -10.89 10.00 -14.52
N TYR A 33 -10.10 9.08 -13.97
CA TYR A 33 -10.08 8.75 -12.56
C TYR A 33 -8.68 9.01 -12.01
N TYR A 34 -8.60 9.80 -10.96
CA TYR A 34 -7.35 10.07 -10.27
C TYR A 34 -7.54 10.15 -8.76
N ILE A 35 -6.44 9.92 -8.06
CA ILE A 35 -6.34 10.13 -6.62
C ILE A 35 -5.63 11.46 -6.41
N SER A 36 -6.21 12.33 -5.59
CA SER A 36 -5.66 13.63 -5.26
C SER A 36 -5.38 13.69 -3.76
N LYS A 37 -4.25 14.25 -3.40
CA LYS A 37 -3.86 14.55 -2.02
C LYS A 37 -3.16 15.90 -1.99
N ASN A 38 -3.27 16.59 -0.87
CA ASN A 38 -2.48 17.79 -0.65
C ASN A 38 -1.13 17.36 -0.07
N GLU A 39 -0.05 17.63 -0.77
CA GLU A 39 1.31 17.45 -0.28
C GLU A 39 1.97 18.81 -0.04
N TRP A 40 2.81 18.88 1.00
CA TRP A 40 3.58 20.06 1.24
C TRP A 40 4.66 20.21 0.15
N ASP A 41 4.66 21.35 -0.53
CA ASP A 41 5.69 21.69 -1.52
C ASP A 41 6.71 22.61 -0.86
N ASP A 42 7.89 22.08 -0.58
CA ASP A 42 8.98 22.83 0.06
C ASP A 42 9.50 23.99 -0.80
N THR A 43 9.30 23.94 -2.12
CA THR A 43 9.79 24.99 -3.04
C THR A 43 9.00 26.28 -2.93
N VAL A 44 7.72 26.18 -2.61
CA VAL A 44 6.80 27.32 -2.44
C VAL A 44 6.32 27.51 -1.00
N SER A 45 6.68 26.59 -0.09
CA SER A 45 6.24 26.57 1.30
C SER A 45 4.71 26.59 1.46
N GLU A 46 4.01 25.90 0.61
CA GLU A 46 2.55 25.78 0.59
C GLU A 46 2.12 24.32 0.29
N TYR A 47 0.87 23.99 0.62
CA TYR A 47 0.30 22.72 0.20
C TYR A 47 -0.10 22.77 -1.27
N ALA A 48 0.49 21.91 -2.07
CA ALA A 48 0.14 21.71 -3.47
C ALA A 48 -0.73 20.46 -3.65
N GLU A 49 -1.69 20.52 -4.55
CA GLU A 49 -2.46 19.35 -4.94
C GLU A 49 -1.61 18.44 -5.84
N CYS A 50 -1.28 17.25 -5.34
CA CYS A 50 -0.67 16.21 -6.15
C CYS A 50 -1.76 15.30 -6.72
N ARG A 51 -1.70 15.04 -8.03
CA ARG A 51 -2.63 14.19 -8.75
C ARG A 51 -1.92 12.94 -9.24
N ASP A 52 -2.37 11.80 -8.74
CA ASP A 52 -1.97 10.50 -9.26
C ASP A 52 -3.07 10.00 -10.19
N THR A 53 -2.90 10.20 -11.50
CA THR A 53 -3.85 9.68 -12.49
C THR A 53 -3.78 8.17 -12.50
N VAL A 54 -4.91 7.54 -12.18
CA VAL A 54 -5.06 6.08 -12.19
C VAL A 54 -5.50 5.61 -13.56
N ARG A 55 -6.44 6.34 -14.21
CA ARG A 55 -6.95 5.92 -15.50
C ARG A 55 -7.48 7.09 -16.33
N LYS A 56 -7.23 7.00 -17.65
CA LYS A 56 -7.80 7.86 -18.68
C LYS A 56 -8.46 7.01 -19.75
N ILE A 57 -9.64 7.41 -20.19
CA ILE A 57 -10.41 6.72 -21.24
C ILE A 57 -10.88 7.74 -22.26
N ASP A 58 -10.48 7.52 -23.51
CA ASP A 58 -11.09 8.15 -24.68
C ASP A 58 -12.16 7.21 -25.20
N GLY A 59 -13.37 7.35 -24.67
CA GLY A 59 -14.50 6.48 -24.98
C GLY A 59 -15.28 6.93 -26.20
N ASP A 60 -15.90 5.95 -26.85
CA ASP A 60 -16.79 6.17 -27.99
C ASP A 60 -18.18 6.70 -27.56
N GLU A 61 -19.04 6.98 -28.55
CA GLU A 61 -20.42 7.40 -28.30
C GLU A 61 -21.22 6.37 -27.49
N LYS A 62 -20.91 5.07 -27.62
CA LYS A 62 -21.58 4.02 -26.87
C LYS A 62 -21.27 4.09 -25.36
N LEU A 63 -20.02 4.40 -25.02
CA LEU A 63 -19.64 4.62 -23.62
C LEU A 63 -20.32 5.88 -23.08
N PHE A 64 -20.39 6.94 -23.90
CA PHE A 64 -21.10 8.17 -23.53
C PHE A 64 -22.58 7.91 -23.25
N GLN A 65 -23.26 7.12 -24.10
CA GLN A 65 -24.66 6.76 -23.88
C GLN A 65 -24.86 5.98 -22.57
N LYS A 66 -24.00 5.02 -22.27
CA LYS A 66 -24.04 4.28 -20.99
C LYS A 66 -23.87 5.21 -19.79
N LEU A 67 -22.99 6.21 -19.90
CA LEU A 67 -22.83 7.22 -18.85
C LEU A 67 -24.11 8.03 -18.67
N CYS A 68 -24.73 8.51 -19.75
CA CYS A 68 -25.99 9.24 -19.68
C CYS A 68 -27.14 8.39 -19.08
N GLU A 69 -27.23 7.12 -19.47
CA GLU A 69 -28.19 6.17 -18.91
C GLU A 69 -27.99 5.98 -17.39
N LEU A 70 -26.74 5.89 -16.95
CA LEU A 70 -26.39 5.80 -15.53
C LEU A 70 -26.91 7.01 -14.76
N PHE A 71 -26.68 8.22 -15.28
CA PHE A 71 -27.16 9.45 -14.66
C PHE A 71 -28.71 9.53 -14.62
N ASP A 72 -29.39 9.08 -15.67
CA ASP A 72 -30.86 9.02 -15.74
C ASP A 72 -31.45 7.99 -14.76
N ASN A 73 -30.85 6.79 -14.68
CA ASN A 73 -31.29 5.72 -13.80
C ASN A 73 -31.29 6.14 -12.32
N TYR A 74 -30.28 6.90 -11.92
CA TYR A 74 -30.16 7.40 -10.56
C TYR A 74 -30.79 8.76 -10.34
N LYS A 75 -31.42 9.35 -11.40
CA LYS A 75 -32.13 10.64 -11.33
C LYS A 75 -31.26 11.73 -10.73
N ILE A 76 -30.04 11.88 -11.29
CA ILE A 76 -29.03 12.80 -10.79
C ILE A 76 -29.53 14.25 -10.74
N GLU A 77 -30.48 14.64 -11.59
CA GLU A 77 -31.15 15.94 -11.55
C GLU A 77 -31.81 16.25 -10.21
N LYS A 78 -32.19 15.22 -9.43
CA LYS A 78 -32.76 15.39 -8.08
C LYS A 78 -31.74 15.65 -6.99
N TRP A 79 -30.47 15.59 -7.32
CA TRP A 79 -29.40 15.93 -6.41
C TRP A 79 -29.09 17.45 -6.39
N ALA A 80 -29.68 18.22 -7.32
CA ALA A 80 -29.50 19.66 -7.36
C ALA A 80 -29.80 20.30 -5.99
N ASP A 81 -28.88 21.14 -5.53
CA ASP A 81 -28.96 21.84 -4.24
C ASP A 81 -29.00 20.92 -3.00
N PHE A 82 -28.55 19.67 -3.14
CA PHE A 82 -28.40 18.80 -1.96
C PHE A 82 -27.17 19.23 -1.16
N HIS A 83 -27.40 19.55 0.14
CA HIS A 83 -26.37 19.86 1.13
C HIS A 83 -26.58 18.98 2.35
N GLY A 84 -25.86 17.86 2.42
CA GLY A 84 -26.00 16.89 3.48
C GLY A 84 -24.94 17.04 4.57
N TYR A 85 -25.35 17.02 5.85
CA TYR A 85 -24.41 17.02 6.98
C TYR A 85 -24.97 16.18 8.13
N ASP A 86 -24.16 15.23 8.63
CA ASP A 86 -24.46 14.49 9.85
C ASP A 86 -23.49 14.90 10.97
N SER A 87 -24.00 15.67 11.93
CA SER A 87 -23.23 16.20 13.06
C SER A 87 -22.88 15.15 14.12
N HIS A 88 -23.44 13.93 14.05
CA HIS A 88 -23.18 12.87 15.01
C HIS A 88 -21.93 12.04 14.68
N VAL A 89 -21.35 12.25 13.51
CA VAL A 89 -20.13 11.58 13.04
C VAL A 89 -18.99 12.59 13.04
N LEU A 90 -17.98 12.38 13.91
CA LEU A 90 -16.84 13.30 14.06
C LEU A 90 -15.87 13.17 12.87
N ASP A 91 -15.65 11.95 12.40
CA ASP A 91 -14.79 11.64 11.26
C ASP A 91 -15.61 10.93 10.20
N GLY A 92 -15.46 11.32 8.93
CA GLY A 92 -16.32 10.71 7.95
C GLY A 92 -15.94 10.96 6.50
N ASN A 93 -16.81 10.43 5.65
CA ASN A 93 -16.67 10.54 4.21
C ASN A 93 -17.33 11.81 3.72
N GLY A 94 -16.68 12.47 2.77
CA GLY A 94 -17.20 13.64 2.07
C GLY A 94 -17.52 13.35 0.61
N MET A 95 -18.43 14.12 0.03
CA MET A 95 -18.62 14.18 -1.41
C MET A 95 -18.80 15.61 -1.89
N CYS A 96 -18.31 15.90 -3.09
CA CYS A 96 -18.70 17.05 -3.86
C CYS A 96 -19.01 16.58 -5.29
N PHE A 97 -20.18 16.88 -5.79
CA PHE A 97 -20.64 16.49 -7.12
C PHE A 97 -21.04 17.72 -7.92
N LYS A 98 -20.57 17.78 -9.16
CA LYS A 98 -20.97 18.80 -10.15
C LYS A 98 -21.24 18.13 -11.48
N ALA A 99 -22.30 18.51 -12.13
CA ALA A 99 -22.60 18.12 -13.50
C ALA A 99 -23.25 19.26 -14.27
N VAL A 100 -22.98 19.32 -15.56
CA VAL A 100 -23.58 20.27 -16.51
C VAL A 100 -24.16 19.48 -17.66
N THR A 101 -25.38 19.73 -17.99
CA THR A 101 -26.09 19.13 -19.12
C THR A 101 -25.88 19.92 -20.42
N ALA A 102 -26.25 19.37 -21.55
CA ALA A 102 -26.09 20.01 -22.85
C ALA A 102 -26.92 21.31 -23.01
N ASP A 103 -28.06 21.42 -22.32
CA ASP A 103 -28.90 22.63 -22.25
C ASP A 103 -28.38 23.67 -21.24
N GLY A 104 -27.28 23.39 -20.55
CA GLY A 104 -26.67 24.28 -19.58
C GLY A 104 -27.22 24.18 -18.15
N THR A 105 -28.12 23.22 -17.87
CA THR A 105 -28.58 22.97 -16.51
C THR A 105 -27.43 22.47 -15.64
N GLU A 106 -27.26 23.05 -14.45
CA GLU A 106 -26.24 22.65 -13.47
C GLU A 106 -26.84 21.82 -12.35
N VAL A 107 -26.16 20.76 -11.94
CA VAL A 107 -26.45 19.97 -10.76
C VAL A 107 -25.24 20.07 -9.83
N ASN A 108 -25.43 20.70 -8.67
CA ASN A 108 -24.43 20.82 -7.63
C ASN A 108 -24.95 20.14 -6.37
N ALA A 109 -24.12 19.28 -5.76
CA ALA A 109 -24.46 18.59 -4.53
C ALA A 109 -23.20 18.41 -3.68
N ASP A 110 -23.31 18.54 -2.39
CA ASP A 110 -22.25 18.25 -1.43
C ASP A 110 -22.81 17.51 -0.20
N GLY A 111 -21.94 16.76 0.44
CA GLY A 111 -22.33 16.03 1.62
C GLY A 111 -21.15 15.60 2.48
N THR A 112 -21.35 15.66 3.80
CA THR A 112 -20.43 15.12 4.79
C THR A 112 -21.21 14.16 5.67
N ASN A 113 -20.89 12.86 5.56
CA ASN A 113 -21.60 11.76 6.24
C ASN A 113 -23.09 11.65 5.95
N SER A 114 -23.62 12.45 5.04
CA SER A 114 -24.99 12.45 4.58
C SER A 114 -24.99 12.64 3.07
N PHE A 115 -25.63 11.73 2.34
CA PHE A 115 -25.54 11.64 0.90
C PHE A 115 -26.92 11.58 0.25
N PRO A 116 -27.07 12.03 -1.01
CA PRO A 116 -28.32 11.92 -1.73
C PRO A 116 -28.78 10.45 -1.87
N LYS A 117 -30.08 10.27 -2.01
CA LYS A 117 -30.64 8.92 -2.21
C LYS A 117 -30.04 8.27 -3.47
N GLY A 118 -29.55 7.03 -3.32
CA GLY A 118 -28.94 6.27 -4.41
C GLY A 118 -27.46 6.55 -4.64
N PHE A 119 -26.85 7.48 -3.89
CA PHE A 119 -25.44 7.86 -4.05
C PHE A 119 -24.48 6.67 -4.04
N SER A 120 -24.58 5.78 -3.05
CA SER A 120 -23.67 4.63 -2.91
C SER A 120 -23.74 3.68 -4.11
N ALA A 121 -24.96 3.39 -4.61
CA ALA A 121 -25.10 2.52 -5.77
C ALA A 121 -24.65 3.22 -7.07
N PHE A 122 -24.98 4.49 -7.24
CA PHE A 122 -24.49 5.30 -8.36
C PHE A 122 -22.94 5.31 -8.43
N THR A 123 -22.29 5.60 -7.30
CA THR A 123 -20.82 5.68 -7.27
C THR A 123 -20.16 4.33 -7.53
N GLN A 124 -20.79 3.23 -7.09
CA GLN A 124 -20.31 1.90 -7.40
C GLN A 124 -20.38 1.59 -8.90
N GLU A 125 -21.50 1.92 -9.55
CA GLU A 125 -21.66 1.71 -10.99
C GLU A 125 -20.79 2.67 -11.81
N LEU A 126 -20.69 3.95 -11.41
CA LEU A 126 -19.80 4.91 -12.05
C LEU A 126 -18.33 4.45 -11.95
N ARG A 127 -17.91 3.99 -10.78
CA ARG A 127 -16.59 3.40 -10.60
C ARG A 127 -16.37 2.25 -11.55
N LYS A 128 -17.28 1.26 -11.59
CA LYS A 128 -17.18 0.13 -12.52
C LYS A 128 -17.07 0.59 -13.97
N LEU A 129 -17.87 1.58 -14.38
CA LEU A 129 -17.84 2.10 -15.73
C LEU A 129 -16.48 2.71 -16.12
N ILE A 130 -15.82 3.40 -15.18
CA ILE A 130 -14.57 4.11 -15.43
C ILE A 130 -13.35 3.24 -15.13
N THR A 131 -13.38 2.46 -14.04
CA THR A 131 -12.19 1.74 -13.58
C THR A 131 -12.09 0.31 -14.10
N THR A 132 -13.14 -0.24 -14.69
CA THR A 132 -13.18 -1.64 -15.13
C THR A 132 -13.12 -1.76 -16.64
N GLU A 133 -12.34 -2.72 -17.13
CA GLU A 133 -12.36 -3.13 -18.53
C GLU A 133 -12.32 -4.64 -18.68
N LYS A 134 -12.96 -5.15 -19.72
CA LYS A 134 -12.76 -6.54 -20.15
C LYS A 134 -11.41 -6.70 -20.82
N ILE A 135 -10.70 -7.75 -20.45
CA ILE A 135 -9.47 -8.13 -21.14
C ILE A 135 -9.84 -8.49 -22.59
N ASN A 136 -9.32 -7.75 -23.55
CA ASN A 136 -9.60 -7.92 -24.99
C ASN A 136 -8.37 -8.33 -25.80
N SER A 137 -7.24 -8.52 -25.13
CA SER A 137 -5.96 -8.93 -25.72
C SER A 137 -5.23 -9.89 -24.79
N VAL A 138 -4.41 -10.76 -25.33
CA VAL A 138 -3.51 -11.63 -24.58
C VAL A 138 -2.36 -10.84 -23.94
N ILE A 139 -2.03 -9.66 -24.43
CA ILE A 139 -1.08 -8.75 -23.80
C ILE A 139 -1.85 -7.67 -23.07
N PHE A 140 -1.59 -7.53 -21.79
CA PHE A 140 -2.17 -6.49 -20.96
C PHE A 140 -1.06 -5.60 -20.39
N THR A 141 -1.32 -4.29 -20.30
CA THR A 141 -0.42 -3.31 -19.68
C THR A 141 -1.22 -2.21 -19.00
N ASP A 142 -0.73 -1.72 -17.88
CA ASP A 142 -1.19 -0.49 -17.23
C ASP A 142 -0.21 0.68 -17.43
N GLY A 143 0.82 0.48 -18.24
CA GLY A 143 1.90 1.46 -18.45
C GLY A 143 3.07 1.32 -17.49
N THR A 144 3.02 0.46 -16.48
CA THR A 144 4.14 0.16 -15.57
C THR A 144 4.69 -1.26 -15.76
N TYR A 145 3.86 -2.14 -16.28
CA TYR A 145 4.23 -3.51 -16.64
C TYR A 145 3.48 -3.97 -17.89
N GLU A 146 4.01 -5.01 -18.48
CA GLU A 146 3.33 -5.85 -19.46
C GLU A 146 3.23 -7.27 -18.92
N VAL A 147 2.11 -7.93 -19.19
CA VAL A 147 1.87 -9.32 -18.83
C VAL A 147 1.14 -10.04 -19.95
N THR A 148 1.54 -11.28 -20.22
CA THR A 148 0.83 -12.15 -21.18
C THR A 148 -0.19 -12.98 -20.43
N LEU A 149 -1.46 -12.81 -20.80
CA LEU A 149 -2.58 -13.52 -20.21
C LEU A 149 -2.96 -14.72 -21.09
N PRO A 150 -3.49 -15.81 -20.52
CA PRO A 150 -3.99 -16.94 -21.27
C PRO A 150 -5.12 -16.53 -22.23
N GLU A 151 -5.17 -17.12 -23.41
CA GLU A 151 -6.25 -16.85 -24.40
C GLU A 151 -7.65 -17.08 -23.81
N SER A 152 -7.80 -18.06 -22.92
CA SER A 152 -9.05 -18.36 -22.21
C SER A 152 -9.55 -17.21 -21.34
N TRP A 153 -8.68 -16.27 -20.96
CA TRP A 153 -9.04 -15.12 -20.14
C TRP A 153 -9.61 -13.96 -20.97
N VAL A 154 -9.28 -13.91 -22.27
CA VAL A 154 -9.75 -12.87 -23.18
C VAL A 154 -11.28 -12.92 -23.30
N GLY A 155 -11.94 -11.77 -23.08
CA GLY A 155 -13.40 -11.64 -23.10
C GLY A 155 -14.12 -12.13 -21.83
N THR A 156 -13.45 -12.87 -20.94
CA THR A 156 -14.05 -13.40 -19.69
C THR A 156 -13.54 -12.68 -18.46
N VAL A 157 -12.21 -12.51 -18.32
CA VAL A 157 -11.60 -11.79 -17.20
C VAL A 157 -11.73 -10.29 -17.41
N SER A 158 -11.87 -9.57 -16.31
CA SER A 158 -11.86 -8.11 -16.27
C SER A 158 -10.66 -7.62 -15.46
N ALA A 159 -10.16 -6.44 -15.79
CA ALA A 159 -9.24 -5.68 -14.97
C ALA A 159 -10.01 -4.54 -14.28
N ASP A 160 -9.80 -4.36 -12.97
CA ASP A 160 -10.28 -3.20 -12.20
C ASP A 160 -9.08 -2.39 -11.72
N PHE A 161 -9.10 -1.08 -11.99
CA PHE A 161 -8.05 -0.13 -11.66
C PHE A 161 -8.39 0.71 -10.42
N SER A 162 -9.38 0.32 -9.65
CA SER A 162 -9.81 1.09 -8.49
C SER A 162 -8.79 1.09 -7.36
N GLY A 163 -8.69 2.21 -6.64
CA GLY A 163 -7.88 2.30 -5.42
C GLY A 163 -6.36 2.37 -5.62
N GLY A 164 -5.88 2.60 -6.86
CA GLY A 164 -4.43 2.65 -7.16
C GLY A 164 -3.81 1.27 -7.36
N CYS A 165 -4.61 0.21 -7.30
CA CYS A 165 -4.22 -1.16 -7.63
C CYS A 165 -4.85 -1.62 -8.95
N VAL A 166 -4.29 -2.69 -9.53
CA VAL A 166 -4.91 -3.40 -10.65
C VAL A 166 -5.29 -4.79 -10.19
N SER A 167 -6.54 -5.18 -10.33
CA SER A 167 -6.98 -6.53 -10.02
C SER A 167 -7.59 -7.22 -11.24
N PHE A 168 -7.17 -8.46 -11.50
CA PHE A 168 -7.77 -9.33 -12.51
C PHE A 168 -8.83 -10.21 -11.85
N TYR A 169 -10.07 -10.16 -12.35
CA TYR A 169 -11.20 -10.85 -11.73
C TYR A 169 -12.25 -11.34 -12.73
N VAL A 170 -13.12 -12.20 -12.25
CA VAL A 170 -14.38 -12.55 -12.92
C VAL A 170 -15.56 -12.25 -12.01
N ASP A 171 -16.70 -11.87 -12.59
CA ASP A 171 -17.93 -11.65 -11.85
C ASP A 171 -18.52 -12.99 -11.41
N LYS A 172 -19.03 -13.05 -10.16
CA LYS A 172 -19.85 -14.15 -9.67
C LYS A 172 -21.33 -13.88 -9.95
N THR A 173 -22.12 -14.94 -9.87
CA THR A 173 -23.58 -14.88 -10.08
C THR A 173 -24.32 -14.04 -9.05
N ASP A 174 -23.73 -13.81 -7.88
CA ASP A 174 -24.25 -12.95 -6.82
C ASP A 174 -23.82 -11.48 -6.95
N GLY A 175 -23.10 -11.12 -8.02
CA GLY A 175 -22.58 -9.79 -8.29
C GLY A 175 -21.29 -9.45 -7.52
N SER A 176 -20.75 -10.37 -6.71
CA SER A 176 -19.43 -10.22 -6.14
C SER A 176 -18.33 -10.65 -7.11
N GLU A 177 -17.09 -10.35 -6.81
CA GLU A 177 -15.93 -10.60 -7.67
C GLU A 177 -15.10 -11.78 -7.17
N LEU A 178 -14.54 -12.55 -8.09
CA LEU A 178 -13.52 -13.54 -7.82
C LEU A 178 -12.20 -13.07 -8.44
N THR A 179 -11.33 -12.53 -7.62
CA THR A 179 -10.06 -11.93 -8.06
C THR A 179 -8.95 -12.97 -8.14
N PHE A 180 -8.23 -13.03 -9.26
CA PHE A 180 -7.08 -13.90 -9.52
C PHE A 180 -5.77 -13.28 -9.07
N PHE A 181 -5.44 -12.09 -9.59
CA PHE A 181 -4.25 -11.32 -9.27
C PHE A 181 -4.62 -9.94 -8.74
N ILE A 182 -3.76 -9.40 -7.88
CA ILE A 182 -3.79 -7.99 -7.48
C ILE A 182 -2.36 -7.46 -7.59
N ILE A 183 -2.20 -6.31 -8.25
CA ILE A 183 -0.98 -5.53 -8.32
C ILE A 183 -1.25 -4.24 -7.53
N ASP A 184 -0.63 -4.08 -6.38
CA ASP A 184 -0.96 -3.04 -5.41
C ASP A 184 0.27 -2.21 -5.04
N ASN A 185 0.08 -0.91 -4.90
CA ASN A 185 1.08 0.05 -4.40
C ASN A 185 1.10 0.09 -2.87
N ASP A 186 0.89 -1.02 -2.17
CA ASP A 186 0.72 -0.98 -0.72
C ASP A 186 1.85 -0.23 -0.01
N THR A 187 1.54 0.99 0.39
CA THR A 187 2.36 1.81 1.28
C THR A 187 2.11 1.51 2.75
N TYR A 188 1.09 0.71 3.06
CA TYR A 188 0.68 0.32 4.41
C TYR A 188 1.10 -1.12 4.68
N GLY A 189 2.36 -1.34 4.89
CA GLY A 189 2.93 -2.59 5.38
C GLY A 189 2.03 -3.82 5.30
N TYR A 190 2.37 -4.71 4.45
CA TYR A 190 1.71 -5.98 4.17
C TYR A 190 1.37 -6.71 5.46
N SER A 191 0.18 -6.49 6.01
CA SER A 191 -0.29 -7.33 7.09
C SER A 191 -0.85 -8.60 6.45
N SER A 192 -0.27 -9.74 6.78
CA SER A 192 -0.70 -11.08 6.37
C SER A 192 -2.19 -11.37 6.55
N ASN A 193 -2.92 -10.49 7.22
CA ASN A 193 -4.36 -10.57 7.45
C ASN A 193 -5.23 -9.97 6.34
N THR A 194 -4.71 -9.04 5.53
CA THR A 194 -5.49 -8.32 4.50
C THR A 194 -5.70 -9.18 3.26
N TYR A 195 -4.83 -10.14 3.00
CA TYR A 195 -4.86 -10.99 1.80
C TYR A 195 -4.93 -12.49 2.12
N LYS A 196 -5.80 -12.88 3.05
CA LYS A 196 -6.05 -14.30 3.32
C LYS A 196 -6.36 -15.05 2.03
N GLY A 197 -5.60 -16.13 1.77
CA GLY A 197 -5.74 -16.94 0.57
C GLY A 197 -5.07 -16.35 -0.67
N ARG A 198 -4.02 -15.51 -0.48
CA ARG A 198 -3.18 -15.00 -1.54
C ARG A 198 -1.70 -15.13 -1.17
N THR A 199 -0.89 -15.38 -2.18
CA THR A 199 0.57 -15.42 -2.07
C THR A 199 1.17 -14.33 -2.94
N GLU A 200 2.17 -13.63 -2.44
CA GLU A 200 3.00 -12.73 -3.24
C GLU A 200 3.81 -13.57 -4.24
N VAL A 201 3.79 -13.14 -5.49
CA VAL A 201 4.44 -13.87 -6.60
C VAL A 201 5.48 -13.05 -7.33
N GLY A 202 5.62 -11.79 -6.96
CA GLY A 202 6.64 -10.90 -7.51
C GLY A 202 6.40 -9.44 -7.16
N ARG A 203 7.31 -8.58 -7.60
CA ARG A 203 7.27 -7.13 -7.42
C ARG A 203 7.69 -6.40 -8.66
N LEU A 204 7.11 -5.24 -8.85
CA LEU A 204 7.55 -4.23 -9.79
C LEU A 204 8.21 -3.11 -8.99
N ILE A 205 9.44 -2.78 -9.32
CA ILE A 205 10.23 -1.82 -8.58
C ILE A 205 10.70 -0.73 -9.54
N SER A 206 10.48 0.52 -9.15
CA SER A 206 11.04 1.70 -9.80
C SER A 206 11.78 2.57 -8.78
N ASP A 207 12.37 3.66 -9.22
CA ASP A 207 12.92 4.70 -8.36
C ASP A 207 11.84 5.48 -7.58
N LYS A 208 10.56 5.34 -7.95
CA LYS A 208 9.43 6.08 -7.37
C LYS A 208 8.61 5.26 -6.39
N ASP A 209 8.33 4.00 -6.71
CA ASP A 209 7.47 3.13 -5.91
C ASP A 209 7.79 1.64 -6.10
N VAL A 210 7.19 0.84 -5.23
CA VAL A 210 7.20 -0.63 -5.29
C VAL A 210 5.77 -1.10 -5.37
N ARG A 211 5.48 -2.00 -6.31
CA ARG A 211 4.17 -2.65 -6.45
C ARG A 211 4.29 -4.14 -6.19
N PHE A 212 3.42 -4.65 -5.35
CA PHE A 212 3.37 -6.06 -4.97
C PHE A 212 2.38 -6.79 -5.88
N ILE A 213 2.81 -7.90 -6.44
CA ILE A 213 1.95 -8.77 -7.23
C ILE A 213 1.56 -9.96 -6.38
N THR A 214 0.25 -10.12 -6.13
CA THR A 214 -0.27 -11.25 -5.39
C THR A 214 -1.19 -12.10 -6.25
N ALA A 215 -1.05 -13.41 -6.14
CA ALA A 215 -1.93 -14.38 -6.77
C ALA A 215 -2.80 -15.08 -5.72
N ARG A 216 -4.00 -15.48 -6.12
CA ARG A 216 -4.89 -16.26 -5.24
C ARG A 216 -4.36 -17.68 -5.05
N ASP A 217 -4.50 -18.19 -3.83
CA ASP A 217 -4.12 -19.57 -3.49
C ASP A 217 -5.23 -20.55 -3.88
N ASN A 218 -4.83 -21.75 -4.28
CA ASN A 218 -5.73 -22.78 -4.82
C ASN A 218 -6.73 -23.36 -3.80
N TYR A 219 -6.38 -23.43 -2.52
CA TYR A 219 -7.24 -24.08 -1.53
C TYR A 219 -8.55 -23.33 -1.23
N SER A 220 -8.66 -22.07 -1.58
CA SER A 220 -9.89 -21.29 -1.40
C SER A 220 -10.95 -21.53 -2.49
N ILE A 221 -10.66 -22.35 -3.48
CA ILE A 221 -11.35 -22.50 -4.76
C ILE A 221 -12.63 -23.32 -4.70
N ALA A 222 -12.60 -24.44 -4.02
CA ALA A 222 -13.70 -25.41 -4.06
C ALA A 222 -15.04 -24.84 -3.57
N SER A 223 -15.00 -23.81 -2.70
CA SER A 223 -16.19 -23.13 -2.18
C SER A 223 -16.79 -22.12 -3.16
N TYR A 224 -15.98 -21.56 -4.09
CA TYR A 224 -16.39 -20.49 -5.00
C TYR A 224 -16.83 -20.95 -6.40
N ALA A 225 -16.42 -22.16 -6.81
CA ALA A 225 -16.74 -22.69 -8.14
C ALA A 225 -18.25 -22.82 -8.45
N LYS A 226 -19.10 -22.80 -7.41
CA LYS A 226 -20.56 -22.90 -7.56
C LYS A 226 -21.24 -21.55 -7.88
N SER A 227 -20.52 -20.44 -7.83
CA SER A 227 -21.08 -19.10 -7.94
C SER A 227 -20.56 -18.30 -9.14
N VAL A 228 -19.92 -18.95 -10.10
CA VAL A 228 -19.37 -18.30 -11.31
C VAL A 228 -20.00 -18.87 -12.58
N SER A 229 -19.84 -18.17 -13.71
CA SER A 229 -20.28 -18.67 -15.02
C SER A 229 -19.50 -19.93 -15.43
N ALA A 230 -20.01 -20.66 -16.45
CA ALA A 230 -19.34 -21.84 -16.98
C ALA A 230 -17.93 -21.53 -17.53
N GLU A 231 -17.80 -20.37 -18.20
CA GLU A 231 -16.54 -19.88 -18.74
C GLU A 231 -15.54 -19.54 -17.62
N ALA A 232 -15.98 -18.83 -16.58
CA ALA A 232 -15.16 -18.53 -15.42
C ALA A 232 -14.77 -19.80 -14.65
N ALA A 233 -15.66 -20.79 -14.57
CA ALA A 233 -15.34 -22.08 -13.96
C ALA A 233 -14.27 -22.86 -14.76
N ALA A 234 -14.27 -22.74 -16.09
CA ALA A 234 -13.26 -23.35 -16.95
C ALA A 234 -11.86 -22.68 -16.74
N ILE A 235 -11.81 -21.35 -16.68
CA ILE A 235 -10.58 -20.61 -16.34
C ILE A 235 -10.05 -21.11 -14.98
N TRP A 236 -10.94 -21.19 -14.04
CA TRP A 236 -10.58 -21.58 -12.67
C TRP A 236 -10.03 -22.99 -12.57
N LYS A 237 -10.55 -23.91 -13.36
CA LYS A 237 -10.06 -25.29 -13.42
C LYS A 237 -8.61 -25.39 -13.89
N ASN A 238 -8.17 -24.45 -14.76
CA ASN A 238 -6.81 -24.40 -15.29
C ASN A 238 -5.93 -23.40 -14.57
N TYR A 239 -6.45 -22.69 -13.56
CA TYR A 239 -5.83 -21.55 -12.95
C TYR A 239 -4.40 -21.79 -12.45
N GLU A 240 -4.08 -22.96 -11.90
CA GLU A 240 -2.72 -23.23 -11.40
C GLU A 240 -1.66 -23.23 -12.53
N ASN A 241 -2.02 -23.76 -13.70
CA ASN A 241 -1.14 -23.71 -14.87
C ASN A 241 -1.10 -22.29 -15.45
N ASP A 242 -2.26 -21.66 -15.60
CA ASP A 242 -2.39 -20.30 -16.12
C ASP A 242 -1.63 -19.31 -15.23
N LYS A 243 -1.70 -19.47 -13.91
CA LYS A 243 -1.00 -18.64 -12.93
C LYS A 243 0.50 -18.62 -13.16
N LEU A 244 1.12 -19.77 -13.41
CA LEU A 244 2.57 -19.86 -13.68
C LEU A 244 2.93 -19.11 -14.98
N VAL A 245 2.16 -19.32 -16.05
CA VAL A 245 2.35 -18.62 -17.32
C VAL A 245 2.25 -17.10 -17.14
N VAL A 246 1.26 -16.64 -16.38
CA VAL A 246 1.08 -15.21 -16.10
C VAL A 246 2.28 -14.67 -15.32
N ILE A 247 2.71 -15.34 -14.25
CA ILE A 247 3.84 -14.91 -13.41
C ILE A 247 5.12 -14.80 -14.23
N GLU A 248 5.45 -15.83 -15.01
CA GLU A 248 6.67 -15.87 -15.83
C GLU A 248 6.70 -14.81 -16.94
N SER A 249 5.53 -14.29 -17.32
CA SER A 249 5.39 -13.32 -18.39
C SER A 249 5.48 -11.85 -17.96
N PHE A 250 5.43 -11.56 -16.65
CA PHE A 250 5.51 -10.18 -16.18
C PHE A 250 6.84 -9.52 -16.59
N ARG A 251 6.73 -8.31 -17.09
CA ARG A 251 7.87 -7.46 -17.46
C ARG A 251 7.59 -6.02 -17.02
N GLY A 252 8.54 -5.42 -16.34
CA GLY A 252 8.47 -3.99 -16.03
C GLY A 252 8.70 -3.15 -17.29
N VAL A 253 8.00 -2.02 -17.41
CA VAL A 253 8.17 -1.02 -18.47
C VAL A 253 8.24 0.38 -17.86
N ASN A 254 8.69 1.36 -18.62
CA ASN A 254 8.76 2.77 -18.19
C ASN A 254 9.49 2.99 -16.86
N GLY A 255 10.62 2.30 -16.67
CA GLY A 255 11.47 2.46 -15.48
C GLY A 255 11.13 1.51 -14.32
N TYR A 256 10.15 0.63 -14.51
CA TYR A 256 9.91 -0.48 -13.60
C TYR A 256 10.70 -1.71 -14.02
N GLU A 257 11.18 -2.44 -13.04
CA GLU A 257 11.78 -3.77 -13.21
C GLU A 257 10.93 -4.80 -12.47
N PHE A 258 10.73 -5.95 -13.08
CA PHE A 258 10.00 -7.06 -12.46
C PHE A 258 10.96 -8.01 -11.76
N TYR A 259 10.67 -8.30 -10.51
CA TYR A 259 11.37 -9.26 -9.66
C TYR A 259 10.40 -10.38 -9.31
N PRO A 260 10.54 -11.57 -9.91
CA PRO A 260 9.73 -12.72 -9.56
C PRO A 260 10.05 -13.20 -8.14
N GLU A 261 9.06 -13.72 -7.45
CA GLU A 261 9.29 -14.47 -6.23
C GLU A 261 9.56 -15.94 -6.62
N ASP A 262 10.82 -16.26 -6.82
CA ASP A 262 11.31 -17.51 -7.43
C ASP A 262 11.41 -18.69 -6.45
N GLY A 263 10.45 -18.82 -5.51
CA GLY A 263 10.45 -19.89 -4.51
C GLY A 263 11.29 -19.60 -3.28
N THR A 264 11.89 -18.42 -3.18
CA THR A 264 12.53 -17.89 -1.97
C THR A 264 11.53 -17.22 -1.02
N VAL A 265 10.22 -17.58 -1.11
CA VAL A 265 9.16 -17.11 -0.22
C VAL A 265 9.54 -17.20 1.26
N LEU A 266 10.22 -18.29 1.64
CA LEU A 266 10.78 -18.45 2.99
C LEU A 266 11.88 -17.40 3.26
N HIS A 267 12.64 -17.03 2.27
CA HIS A 267 13.71 -16.07 2.35
C HIS A 267 13.18 -14.65 2.57
N TYR A 268 12.20 -14.23 1.78
CA TYR A 268 11.56 -12.92 1.91
C TYR A 268 10.77 -12.76 3.20
N ALA A 269 9.98 -13.77 3.58
CA ALA A 269 9.25 -13.77 4.84
C ALA A 269 10.22 -13.67 6.04
N LYS A 270 11.31 -14.43 6.02
CA LYS A 270 12.35 -14.40 7.04
C LYS A 270 13.13 -13.09 7.04
N ALA A 271 13.45 -12.54 5.86
CA ALA A 271 14.11 -11.24 5.73
C ALA A 271 13.25 -10.11 6.30
N ARG A 272 11.95 -10.10 6.02
CA ARG A 272 11.00 -9.14 6.60
C ARG A 272 10.91 -9.28 8.10
N GLU A 273 10.71 -10.49 8.60
CA GLU A 273 10.64 -10.76 10.04
C GLU A 273 11.91 -10.28 10.75
N THR A 274 13.09 -10.54 10.13
CA THR A 274 14.37 -10.10 10.66
C THR A 274 14.49 -8.58 10.60
N ALA A 275 14.05 -7.93 9.52
CA ALA A 275 14.06 -6.47 9.39
C ALA A 275 13.12 -5.80 10.42
N ASP A 276 11.95 -6.35 10.66
CA ASP A 276 11.01 -5.84 11.67
C ASP A 276 11.57 -5.99 13.09
N LYS A 277 12.20 -7.11 13.40
CA LYS A 277 12.91 -7.32 14.67
C LYS A 277 14.08 -6.35 14.82
N ALA A 278 14.90 -6.20 13.78
CA ALA A 278 16.04 -5.27 13.78
C ALA A 278 15.58 -3.84 14.05
N ARG A 279 14.55 -3.40 13.34
CA ARG A 279 13.93 -2.09 13.54
C ARG A 279 13.43 -1.91 14.97
N SER A 280 12.68 -2.87 15.51
CA SER A 280 12.15 -2.81 16.86
C SER A 280 13.25 -2.68 17.90
N LEU A 281 14.32 -3.48 17.78
CA LEU A 281 15.48 -3.41 18.69
C LEU A 281 16.24 -2.09 18.56
N TRP A 282 16.45 -1.62 17.33
CA TRP A 282 17.12 -0.36 17.05
C TRP A 282 16.37 0.83 17.63
N LEU A 283 15.04 0.86 17.42
CA LEU A 283 14.18 1.91 17.98
C LEU A 283 14.14 1.85 19.51
N SER A 284 14.08 0.67 20.10
CA SER A 284 14.10 0.50 21.56
C SER A 284 15.39 1.04 22.18
N LEU A 285 16.54 0.82 21.53
CA LEU A 285 17.82 1.31 22.02
C LEU A 285 17.98 2.83 21.84
N ASN A 286 17.56 3.37 20.71
CA ASN A 286 17.85 4.75 20.34
C ASN A 286 16.72 5.74 20.65
N PHE A 287 15.47 5.25 20.77
CA PHE A 287 14.26 6.07 20.91
C PHE A 287 13.32 5.56 22.00
N ALA A 288 13.85 5.00 23.05
CA ALA A 288 13.12 4.33 24.14
C ALA A 288 11.88 5.06 24.67
N GLY A 289 11.79 6.36 24.51
CA GLY A 289 10.65 7.16 24.97
C GLY A 289 9.33 6.86 24.27
N GLU A 290 9.33 6.25 23.07
CA GLU A 290 8.12 5.94 22.31
C GLU A 290 7.59 4.53 22.56
N TYR A 291 8.48 3.59 22.84
CA TYR A 291 8.13 2.16 22.89
C TYR A 291 7.92 1.63 24.30
N SER A 292 8.30 2.40 25.30
CA SER A 292 8.10 2.02 26.70
C SER A 292 6.66 2.27 27.19
N CYS A 293 5.67 1.88 26.39
CA CYS A 293 4.22 1.85 26.68
C CYS A 293 3.83 2.25 28.11
N GLY A 294 3.83 3.56 28.44
CA GLY A 294 3.34 4.06 29.72
C GLY A 294 4.25 3.82 30.95
N ALA A 295 5.45 3.29 30.76
CA ALA A 295 6.39 3.10 31.87
C ALA A 295 6.83 4.46 32.41
N LYS A 296 6.76 4.65 33.75
CA LYS A 296 7.24 5.88 34.39
C LYS A 296 8.76 5.96 34.31
N PRO A 297 9.33 7.06 33.79
CA PRO A 297 10.78 7.23 33.74
C PRO A 297 11.42 7.21 35.14
N VAL A 298 12.57 6.55 35.24
CA VAL A 298 13.41 6.58 36.41
C VAL A 298 14.51 7.62 36.22
N ARG A 299 14.66 8.56 37.16
CA ARG A 299 15.70 9.58 37.10
C ARG A 299 16.97 9.13 37.82
N LEU A 300 18.05 8.93 37.08
CA LEU A 300 19.35 8.56 37.60
C LEU A 300 20.40 9.57 37.14
N LYS A 301 21.11 10.21 38.09
CA LYS A 301 22.24 11.15 37.84
C LYS A 301 21.97 12.19 36.72
N ARG A 302 20.83 12.81 36.66
CA ARG A 302 20.41 13.83 35.68
C ARG A 302 19.90 13.31 34.33
N LYS A 303 19.90 11.99 34.07
CA LYS A 303 19.26 11.39 32.90
C LYS A 303 17.95 10.69 33.31
N ASN A 304 16.97 10.72 32.46
CA ASN A 304 15.75 9.90 32.58
C ASN A 304 15.98 8.62 31.82
N TYR A 305 15.53 7.51 32.39
CA TYR A 305 15.63 6.17 31.79
C TYR A 305 14.29 5.50 31.82
N VAL A 306 14.01 4.68 30.80
CA VAL A 306 12.82 3.84 30.73
C VAL A 306 13.25 2.39 30.49
N PRO A 307 12.45 1.39 30.91
CA PRO A 307 12.71 0.00 30.58
C PRO A 307 12.85 -0.17 29.07
N MET A 308 13.85 -0.92 28.62
CA MET A 308 14.08 -1.18 27.20
C MET A 308 13.04 -2.15 26.62
N PHE A 309 12.58 -3.09 27.43
CA PHE A 309 11.66 -4.13 27.05
C PHE A 309 10.47 -4.21 28.01
N PRO A 310 9.31 -4.72 27.54
CA PRO A 310 8.21 -5.02 28.44
C PRO A 310 8.59 -6.10 29.47
N PRO A 311 8.07 -6.02 30.71
CA PRO A 311 8.43 -6.98 31.77
C PRO A 311 8.17 -8.45 31.43
N TYR A 312 7.20 -8.74 30.57
CA TYR A 312 6.87 -10.11 30.17
C TYR A 312 7.90 -10.75 29.22
N GLU A 313 8.83 -9.97 28.65
CA GLU A 313 9.89 -10.50 27.79
C GLU A 313 11.07 -11.09 28.59
N HIS A 314 11.14 -10.81 29.91
CA HIS A 314 12.19 -11.29 30.81
C HIS A 314 13.63 -10.99 30.37
N ILE A 315 13.83 -9.87 29.61
CA ILE A 315 15.12 -9.38 29.13
C ILE A 315 15.64 -8.38 30.16
N ASN A 316 16.34 -8.87 31.16
CA ASN A 316 16.67 -8.12 32.36
C ASN A 316 18.18 -7.90 32.60
N THR A 317 19.03 -8.36 31.67
CA THR A 317 20.49 -8.14 31.70
C THR A 317 20.99 -7.63 30.37
N ILE A 318 22.12 -6.89 30.38
CA ILE A 318 22.79 -6.46 29.12
C ILE A 318 23.18 -7.68 28.27
N GLU A 319 23.54 -8.80 28.90
CA GLU A 319 23.86 -10.03 28.17
C GLU A 319 22.63 -10.60 27.44
N SER A 320 21.46 -10.57 28.07
CA SER A 320 20.22 -10.97 27.38
C SER A 320 19.83 -10.04 26.25
N VAL A 321 20.11 -8.73 26.37
CA VAL A 321 19.98 -7.75 25.26
C VAL A 321 20.94 -8.09 24.15
N ARG A 322 22.21 -8.36 24.46
CA ARG A 322 23.25 -8.76 23.48
C ARG A 322 22.81 -9.98 22.69
N LYS A 323 22.35 -11.02 23.39
CA LYS A 323 21.81 -12.23 22.73
C LYS A 323 20.67 -11.90 21.76
N LYS A 324 19.74 -11.06 22.19
CA LYS A 324 18.59 -10.66 21.32
C LYS A 324 19.03 -9.83 20.13
N PHE A 325 20.03 -8.97 20.27
CA PHE A 325 20.63 -8.23 19.15
C PHE A 325 21.34 -9.17 18.17
N SER A 326 22.08 -10.17 18.65
CA SER A 326 22.79 -11.12 17.80
C SER A 326 21.85 -12.08 17.04
N GLU A 327 20.55 -12.14 17.36
CA GLU A 327 19.56 -12.85 16.54
C GLU A 327 19.25 -12.14 15.21
N VAL A 328 19.53 -10.82 15.12
CA VAL A 328 19.18 -10.00 13.95
C VAL A 328 20.33 -9.16 13.39
N PHE A 329 21.37 -8.93 14.19
CA PHE A 329 22.57 -8.19 13.80
C PHE A 329 23.81 -9.05 13.90
N SER A 330 24.83 -8.73 13.09
CA SER A 330 26.14 -9.37 13.21
C SER A 330 26.75 -9.15 14.59
N GLU A 331 27.64 -10.04 14.99
CA GLU A 331 28.35 -9.94 16.27
C GLU A 331 29.14 -8.63 16.37
N GLU A 332 29.85 -8.26 15.29
CA GLU A 332 30.61 -7.02 15.22
C GLU A 332 29.72 -5.78 15.40
N PHE A 333 28.59 -5.72 14.68
CA PHE A 333 27.65 -4.61 14.79
C PHE A 333 27.01 -4.57 16.18
N THR A 334 26.62 -5.72 16.73
CA THR A 334 26.05 -5.84 18.09
C THR A 334 27.01 -5.32 19.12
N ASP A 335 28.26 -5.77 19.09
CA ASP A 335 29.31 -5.37 20.04
C ASP A 335 29.60 -3.86 19.94
N LYS A 336 29.84 -3.36 18.74
CA LYS A 336 30.08 -1.94 18.50
C LYS A 336 28.93 -1.07 19.05
N THR A 337 27.69 -1.47 18.75
CA THR A 337 26.51 -0.69 19.11
C THR A 337 26.24 -0.71 20.61
N LEU A 338 26.23 -1.88 21.24
CA LEU A 338 25.92 -2.00 22.65
C LEU A 338 27.06 -1.48 23.52
N ASN A 339 28.33 -1.73 23.17
CA ASN A 339 29.47 -1.21 23.94
C ASN A 339 29.50 0.32 23.92
N ARG A 340 29.16 0.97 22.78
CA ARG A 340 28.99 2.42 22.73
C ARG A 340 27.87 2.88 23.67
N ALA A 341 26.68 2.26 23.58
CA ALA A 341 25.53 2.64 24.39
C ALA A 341 25.81 2.48 25.91
N ILE A 342 26.59 1.45 26.29
CA ILE A 342 27.03 1.25 27.70
C ILE A 342 28.04 2.32 28.12
N ALA A 343 29.07 2.59 27.30
CA ALA A 343 30.10 3.60 27.59
C ALA A 343 29.48 5.01 27.76
N ASP A 344 28.51 5.34 26.92
CA ASP A 344 27.80 6.62 26.96
C ASP A 344 26.72 6.69 28.06
N LYS A 345 26.56 5.61 28.81
CA LYS A 345 25.50 5.45 29.81
C LYS A 345 24.11 5.69 29.23
N GLU A 346 23.90 5.20 28.02
CA GLU A 346 22.61 5.17 27.35
C GLU A 346 21.87 3.87 27.63
N LEU A 347 22.59 2.78 27.87
CA LEU A 347 22.10 1.47 28.26
C LEU A 347 22.66 1.10 29.64
N ILE A 348 21.82 0.75 30.60
CA ILE A 348 22.21 0.39 31.95
C ILE A 348 21.37 -0.74 32.51
N GLU A 349 21.96 -1.53 33.43
CA GLU A 349 21.20 -2.40 34.31
C GLU A 349 20.85 -1.67 35.60
N TYR A 350 19.59 -1.74 36.01
CA TYR A 350 19.14 -1.12 37.25
C TYR A 350 17.96 -1.91 37.83
N LYS A 351 18.12 -2.31 39.12
CA LYS A 351 17.12 -3.08 39.90
C LYS A 351 16.63 -4.37 39.21
N GLY A 352 17.50 -5.04 38.48
CA GLY A 352 17.20 -6.31 37.85
C GLY A 352 16.50 -6.20 36.49
N ASP A 353 16.51 -5.00 35.88
CA ASP A 353 16.01 -4.75 34.54
C ASP A 353 17.00 -3.93 33.72
N VAL A 354 16.84 -3.93 32.40
CA VAL A 354 17.61 -3.12 31.46
C VAL A 354 16.86 -1.86 31.10
N TYR A 355 17.52 -0.73 31.24
CA TYR A 355 16.97 0.60 30.97
C TYR A 355 17.76 1.32 29.89
N VAL A 356 17.07 2.11 29.07
CA VAL A 356 17.67 3.01 28.09
C VAL A 356 17.40 4.47 28.45
N ALA A 357 18.35 5.34 28.14
CA ALA A 357 18.21 6.76 28.38
C ALA A 357 17.17 7.37 27.43
N CYS A 358 16.25 8.17 27.98
CA CYS A 358 15.35 8.98 27.18
C CYS A 358 16.16 10.08 26.47
N LYS A 359 16.27 9.98 25.16
CA LYS A 359 16.88 11.02 24.32
C LYS A 359 15.81 12.04 23.90
N LYS A 360 16.14 13.32 23.93
CA LYS A 360 15.30 14.33 23.25
C LYS A 360 15.51 14.16 21.76
N ARG A 361 14.43 13.97 21.04
CA ARG A 361 14.47 13.93 19.57
C ARG A 361 14.90 15.27 19.00
N LYS A 362 15.79 15.22 18.03
CA LYS A 362 15.97 16.25 17.03
C LYS A 362 15.56 15.58 15.70
N GLY A 363 14.39 15.88 15.20
CA GLY A 363 13.84 15.29 13.97
C GLY A 363 13.19 13.91 14.17
N GLU A 364 12.21 13.60 13.36
CA GLU A 364 11.51 12.30 13.35
C GLU A 364 11.78 11.58 12.03
N ALA A 365 12.42 10.40 12.10
CA ALA A 365 12.39 9.47 10.99
C ALA A 365 11.21 8.51 11.20
N SER A 366 10.25 8.51 10.28
CA SER A 366 9.24 7.47 10.21
C SER A 366 9.75 6.38 9.27
N TYR A 367 10.08 5.25 9.84
CA TYR A 367 10.47 4.08 9.07
C TYR A 367 9.20 3.41 8.53
N SER A 368 9.17 3.07 7.24
CA SER A 368 8.17 2.14 6.75
C SER A 368 8.30 0.82 7.51
N SER A 369 7.18 0.20 7.81
CA SER A 369 7.15 -1.02 8.63
C SER A 369 7.70 -2.25 7.91
N CYS A 370 8.04 -2.16 6.62
CA CYS A 370 8.39 -3.30 5.80
C CYS A 370 9.65 -3.08 5.00
N ALA A 371 10.39 -4.16 4.77
CA ALA A 371 11.35 -4.22 3.68
C ALA A 371 10.61 -3.98 2.36
N ASP A 372 11.06 -2.99 1.59
CA ASP A 372 10.47 -2.70 0.28
C ASP A 372 10.83 -3.78 -0.72
N CYS A 373 12.05 -4.27 -0.68
CA CYS A 373 12.48 -5.45 -1.45
C CYS A 373 13.68 -6.15 -0.79
N VAL A 374 13.94 -7.37 -1.27
CA VAL A 374 15.14 -8.11 -0.97
C VAL A 374 15.86 -8.35 -2.30
N ARG A 375 17.13 -8.03 -2.35
CA ARG A 375 17.97 -8.19 -3.52
C ARG A 375 19.02 -9.25 -3.23
N ASP A 376 19.05 -10.30 -4.05
CA ASP A 376 20.09 -11.33 -3.95
C ASP A 376 21.43 -10.77 -4.43
N GLU A 377 22.47 -11.05 -3.67
CA GLU A 377 23.83 -10.69 -4.02
C GLU A 377 24.58 -11.91 -4.58
N SER A 378 25.53 -11.66 -5.46
CA SER A 378 26.29 -12.72 -6.15
C SER A 378 27.10 -13.64 -5.23
N ASN A 379 27.28 -13.26 -3.97
CA ASN A 379 28.01 -14.01 -2.94
C ASN A 379 27.08 -14.91 -2.07
N GLY A 380 25.78 -14.98 -2.40
CA GLY A 380 24.78 -15.73 -1.64
C GLY A 380 24.32 -15.04 -0.34
N SER A 381 24.66 -13.76 -0.15
CA SER A 381 24.00 -12.88 0.81
C SER A 381 22.81 -12.18 0.13
N PHE A 382 22.06 -11.40 0.88
CA PHE A 382 21.05 -10.52 0.31
C PHE A 382 21.08 -9.14 0.95
N THR A 383 20.54 -8.17 0.24
CA THR A 383 20.35 -6.80 0.73
C THR A 383 18.87 -6.54 0.89
N VAL A 384 18.46 -6.12 2.09
CA VAL A 384 17.09 -5.67 2.35
C VAL A 384 17.03 -4.18 2.09
N VAL A 385 16.15 -3.76 1.20
CA VAL A 385 15.93 -2.34 0.91
C VAL A 385 14.71 -1.87 1.69
N ILE A 386 14.87 -0.82 2.46
CA ILE A 386 13.78 -0.18 3.22
C ILE A 386 13.58 1.25 2.77
N SER A 387 12.35 1.75 2.85
CA SER A 387 12.05 3.17 2.69
C SER A 387 11.98 3.84 4.06
N VAL A 388 12.65 4.96 4.19
CA VAL A 388 12.63 5.81 5.38
C VAL A 388 12.02 7.15 5.00
N LYS A 389 10.96 7.55 5.68
CA LYS A 389 10.37 8.89 5.54
C LYS A 389 10.95 9.79 6.62
N MET A 390 11.63 10.84 6.21
CA MET A 390 12.14 11.86 7.11
C MET A 390 11.03 12.83 7.50
N LEU A 391 10.88 13.14 8.77
CA LEU A 391 9.95 14.14 9.26
C LEU A 391 10.74 15.32 9.85
N PRO A 392 10.36 16.59 9.62
CA PRO A 392 9.12 17.02 9.00
C PRO A 392 9.15 17.11 7.46
N SER A 393 10.32 16.98 6.81
CA SER A 393 10.48 17.24 5.37
C SER A 393 9.62 16.33 4.46
N GLY A 394 9.23 15.16 4.95
CA GLY A 394 8.50 14.19 4.16
C GLY A 394 9.34 13.45 3.11
N ASN A 395 10.63 13.78 2.99
CA ASN A 395 11.54 13.14 2.05
C ASN A 395 11.63 11.63 2.29
N LYS A 396 11.50 10.84 1.24
CA LYS A 396 11.71 9.39 1.29
C LYS A 396 13.14 9.08 0.87
N LEU A 397 13.83 8.31 1.73
CA LEU A 397 15.15 7.75 1.43
C LEU A 397 15.02 6.24 1.30
N ARG A 398 15.60 5.69 0.25
CA ARG A 398 15.81 4.24 0.16
C ARG A 398 17.15 3.89 0.78
N VAL A 399 17.14 2.84 1.55
CA VAL A 399 18.30 2.42 2.32
C VAL A 399 18.53 0.96 2.13
N ASP A 400 19.72 0.63 1.72
CA ASP A 400 20.20 -0.70 1.55
C ASP A 400 20.76 -1.22 2.88
N LEU A 401 20.19 -2.31 3.39
CA LEU A 401 20.62 -3.00 4.60
C LEU A 401 21.32 -4.32 4.18
N PRO A 402 22.64 -4.35 4.12
CA PRO A 402 23.36 -5.57 3.76
C PRO A 402 23.22 -6.62 4.87
N THR A 403 23.13 -7.88 4.46
CA THR A 403 23.12 -9.02 5.37
C THR A 403 24.37 -9.89 5.19
N GLU A 404 24.73 -10.59 6.24
CA GLU A 404 25.73 -11.63 6.26
C GLU A 404 25.22 -12.88 6.99
N LYS A 405 25.86 -14.01 6.83
CA LYS A 405 25.52 -15.23 7.57
C LYS A 405 26.25 -15.25 8.89
N ASN A 406 25.51 -15.42 9.98
CA ASN A 406 26.10 -15.67 11.30
C ASN A 406 26.65 -17.12 11.39
N ALA A 407 27.26 -17.46 12.52
CA ALA A 407 27.85 -18.79 12.76
C ALA A 407 26.82 -19.94 12.67
N ALA A 408 25.54 -19.66 12.87
CA ALA A 408 24.44 -20.63 12.71
C ALA A 408 23.95 -20.75 11.25
N GLY A 409 24.53 -19.97 10.31
CA GLY A 409 24.12 -19.93 8.91
C GLY A 409 22.85 -19.08 8.67
N GLU A 410 22.41 -18.35 9.66
CA GLU A 410 21.26 -17.45 9.55
C GLU A 410 21.69 -16.08 9.08
N PHE A 411 20.82 -15.40 8.31
CA PHE A 411 21.08 -14.04 7.83
C PHE A 411 20.82 -13.02 8.93
N VAL A 412 21.81 -12.15 9.13
CA VAL A 412 21.77 -11.05 10.08
C VAL A 412 22.28 -9.77 9.39
N PHE A 413 21.84 -8.60 9.87
CA PHE A 413 22.30 -7.33 9.32
C PHE A 413 23.69 -6.99 9.82
N SER A 414 24.59 -6.68 8.89
CA SER A 414 25.96 -6.24 9.20
C SER A 414 26.06 -4.74 9.51
N ASP A 415 25.05 -3.99 9.16
CA ASP A 415 24.92 -2.57 9.46
C ASP A 415 23.44 -2.18 9.62
N TYR A 416 23.18 -1.13 10.39
CA TYR A 416 21.86 -0.52 10.51
C TYR A 416 22.05 0.99 10.71
N PRO A 417 21.67 1.81 9.71
CA PRO A 417 22.02 3.22 9.71
C PRO A 417 21.28 3.99 10.79
N TYR A 418 22.02 4.88 11.40
CA TYR A 418 21.52 5.89 12.32
C TYR A 418 21.29 7.20 11.55
N TRP A 419 20.05 7.65 11.52
CA TRP A 419 19.72 8.91 10.89
C TRP A 419 19.61 9.99 11.95
N GLU A 420 20.58 10.90 11.98
CA GLU A 420 20.42 12.22 12.56
C GLU A 420 20.18 13.19 11.39
N GLU A 421 19.13 14.02 11.48
CA GLU A 421 19.06 15.19 10.60
C GLU A 421 20.29 16.04 10.88
N SER A 422 21.17 16.18 9.88
CA SER A 422 22.20 17.22 9.90
C SER A 422 21.50 18.57 9.91
N GLU A 423 21.90 19.45 10.83
CA GLU A 423 21.46 20.83 10.94
C GLU A 423 21.57 21.58 9.61
#